data_4d002721823aceb2009f305f9a20ce12
#
_entry.id   4d002721823aceb2009f305f9a20ce12
#
_cell.length_a   1.000
_cell.length_b   1.000
_cell.length_c   1.000
_cell.angle_alpha   90.00
_cell.angle_beta   90.00
_cell.angle_gamma   90.00
#
_symmetry.space_group_name_H-M   'P 1'
#
loop_
_entity.id
_entity.type
_entity.pdbx_description
1 polymer ?
#
loop_
_entity_poly.entity_id
_entity_poly.type
_entity_poly.pdbx_seq_one_letter_code
_entity_poly.pdbx_strand_id
1 'polypeptide(L)'
;MEPVKAPAPLVIISSSPYIHCGSTISAAMRDVLLSLLPALAAAVYFFGWPALSVILTCCLSAVICEALCQKLMQRPITVGDGSALLTGLLLAFCLPPELSLGLAAFGSFCAVVIGKQVFGGLGSNIFNPAHLGRAILLASFPAQMTTWTMPWNTAAAEAVTKATPYTDAVSSATPLAALRLAESAWQRGLNVDLPSLSALFWGNVGGSLGETCVPALLLGGIYLLWRGHIDWRIPAGYIGTVVVITAIYGWLRES
;
A
#
# COMPACT_ATOMS: atom_id res chain seq x y z
N MET A 1 48.29 2.85 47.62
CA MET A 1 47.25 3.12 46.61
C MET A 1 47.10 1.86 45.81
N GLU A 2 46.06 1.06 46.04
CA GLU A 2 45.77 -0.10 45.21
C GLU A 2 45.24 0.37 43.85
N PRO A 3 45.64 -0.26 42.75
CA PRO A 3 45.11 0.12 41.44
C PRO A 3 43.59 -0.25 41.35
N VAL A 4 42.75 0.73 41.03
CA VAL A 4 41.33 0.56 40.79
C VAL A 4 41.18 -0.45 39.63
N LYS A 5 40.73 -1.65 39.97
CA LYS A 5 40.46 -2.71 39.00
C LYS A 5 39.36 -2.25 38.02
N ALA A 6 39.69 -2.15 36.72
CA ALA A 6 38.72 -1.79 35.71
C ALA A 6 37.49 -2.74 35.80
N PRO A 7 36.26 -2.22 35.71
CA PRO A 7 35.08 -3.07 35.75
C PRO A 7 35.14 -4.10 34.63
N ALA A 8 34.84 -5.36 34.98
CA ALA A 8 34.79 -6.44 34.02
C ALA A 8 33.80 -6.08 32.89
N PRO A 9 34.10 -6.41 31.60
CA PRO A 9 33.19 -6.12 30.52
C PRO A 9 31.85 -6.78 30.80
N LEU A 10 30.78 -5.99 30.77
CA LEU A 10 29.42 -6.49 30.88
C LEU A 10 29.15 -7.48 29.72
N VAL A 11 29.03 -8.76 30.04
CA VAL A 11 28.65 -9.77 29.07
C VAL A 11 27.15 -9.62 28.81
N ILE A 12 26.80 -9.10 27.64
CA ILE A 12 25.39 -9.02 27.21
C ILE A 12 24.99 -10.40 26.71
N ILE A 13 24.13 -11.08 27.47
CA ILE A 13 23.50 -12.33 27.05
C ILE A 13 22.29 -11.94 26.17
N SER A 14 22.38 -12.19 24.86
CA SER A 14 21.26 -12.02 23.95
C SER A 14 20.42 -13.31 23.90
N SER A 15 19.09 -13.15 23.71
CA SER A 15 18.23 -14.28 23.39
C SER A 15 18.54 -14.87 22.01
N SER A 16 18.29 -16.16 21.82
CA SER A 16 18.40 -16.78 20.48
C SER A 16 17.49 -16.08 19.44
N PRO A 17 17.89 -16.04 18.16
CA PRO A 17 19.03 -16.71 17.54
C PRO A 17 20.35 -15.95 17.73
N TYR A 18 21.43 -16.68 17.98
CA TYR A 18 22.78 -16.10 18.21
C TYR A 18 23.51 -15.73 16.93
N ILE A 19 22.96 -16.11 15.76
CA ILE A 19 23.54 -15.79 14.45
C ILE A 19 22.95 -14.46 13.98
N HIS A 20 23.79 -13.44 13.87
CA HIS A 20 23.43 -12.11 13.38
C HIS A 20 23.98 -11.93 11.96
N CYS A 21 23.11 -11.67 10.99
CA CYS A 21 23.49 -11.43 9.59
C CYS A 21 23.91 -9.96 9.31
N GLY A 22 24.05 -9.14 10.34
CA GLY A 22 24.44 -7.72 10.20
C GLY A 22 23.35 -6.80 9.61
N SER A 23 22.20 -7.33 9.23
CA SER A 23 21.06 -6.52 8.75
C SER A 23 20.35 -5.86 9.92
N THR A 24 20.04 -4.57 9.79
CA THR A 24 19.27 -3.81 10.78
C THR A 24 17.84 -3.62 10.30
N ILE A 25 16.90 -3.48 11.23
CA ILE A 25 15.49 -3.18 10.93
C ILE A 25 15.39 -1.92 10.07
N SER A 26 16.12 -0.86 10.43
CA SER A 26 16.10 0.40 9.68
C SER A 26 16.65 0.24 8.27
N ALA A 27 17.62 -0.65 8.03
CA ALA A 27 18.10 -0.94 6.68
C ALA A 27 17.03 -1.65 5.85
N ALA A 28 16.36 -2.66 6.42
CA ALA A 28 15.28 -3.36 5.74
C ALA A 28 14.09 -2.42 5.42
N MET A 29 13.68 -1.56 6.37
CA MET A 29 12.61 -0.58 6.14
C MET A 29 12.98 0.42 5.03
N ARG A 30 14.22 0.89 4.97
CA ARG A 30 14.71 1.76 3.89
C ARG A 30 14.68 1.06 2.54
N ASP A 31 15.11 -0.19 2.46
CA ASP A 31 15.09 -0.95 1.21
C ASP A 31 13.66 -1.13 0.70
N VAL A 32 12.70 -1.41 1.59
CA VAL A 32 11.28 -1.48 1.21
C VAL A 32 10.75 -0.11 0.75
N LEU A 33 11.07 0.97 1.46
CA LEU A 33 10.68 2.33 1.03
C LEU A 33 11.26 2.67 -0.36
N LEU A 34 12.53 2.33 -0.61
CA LEU A 34 13.17 2.52 -1.92
C LEU A 34 12.48 1.71 -3.01
N SER A 35 12.08 0.47 -2.72
CA SER A 35 11.35 -0.39 -3.67
C SER A 35 9.99 0.15 -4.06
N LEU A 36 9.36 0.96 -3.20
CA LEU A 36 8.06 1.57 -3.44
C LEU A 36 8.14 2.91 -4.19
N LEU A 37 9.34 3.51 -4.36
CA LEU A 37 9.50 4.78 -5.07
C LEU A 37 9.00 4.75 -6.53
N PRO A 38 9.22 3.70 -7.33
CA PRO A 38 8.67 3.63 -8.68
C PRO A 38 7.13 3.67 -8.68
N ALA A 39 6.49 2.94 -7.74
CA ALA A 39 5.04 2.94 -7.60
C ALA A 39 4.50 4.30 -7.12
N LEU A 40 5.22 4.97 -6.21
CA LEU A 40 4.91 6.33 -5.78
C LEU A 40 4.99 7.32 -6.95
N ALA A 41 6.05 7.25 -7.74
CA ALA A 41 6.21 8.09 -8.92
C ALA A 41 5.09 7.86 -9.94
N ALA A 42 4.71 6.60 -10.18
CA ALA A 42 3.59 6.26 -11.04
C ALA A 42 2.26 6.80 -10.49
N ALA A 43 1.98 6.66 -9.19
CA ALA A 43 0.77 7.19 -8.57
C ALA A 43 0.65 8.71 -8.74
N VAL A 44 1.75 9.44 -8.52
CA VAL A 44 1.77 10.90 -8.72
C VAL A 44 1.65 11.26 -10.21
N TYR A 45 2.24 10.48 -11.10
CA TYR A 45 2.14 10.70 -12.55
C TYR A 45 0.69 10.53 -13.05
N PHE A 46 -0.02 9.48 -12.60
CA PHE A 46 -1.38 9.18 -13.07
C PHE A 46 -2.46 10.00 -12.40
N PHE A 47 -2.31 10.31 -11.11
CA PHE A 47 -3.36 10.96 -10.30
C PHE A 47 -2.99 12.37 -9.83
N GLY A 48 -1.76 12.83 -10.08
CA GLY A 48 -1.33 14.21 -9.84
C GLY A 48 -1.31 14.63 -8.37
N TRP A 49 -1.67 15.90 -8.13
CA TRP A 49 -1.65 16.53 -6.81
C TRP A 49 -2.55 15.86 -5.75
N PRO A 50 -3.78 15.40 -6.06
CA PRO A 50 -4.61 14.69 -5.09
C PRO A 50 -3.91 13.46 -4.50
N ALA A 51 -3.27 12.65 -5.35
CA ALA A 51 -2.50 11.49 -4.90
C ALA A 51 -1.37 11.89 -3.95
N LEU A 52 -0.59 12.89 -4.30
CA LEU A 52 0.52 13.36 -3.48
C LEU A 52 0.03 13.87 -2.11
N SER A 53 -1.08 14.60 -2.08
CA SER A 53 -1.65 15.12 -0.84
C SER A 53 -2.12 14.01 0.11
N VAL A 54 -2.77 12.96 -0.41
CA VAL A 54 -3.17 11.78 0.38
C VAL A 54 -1.94 11.04 0.91
N ILE A 55 -0.94 10.80 0.07
CA ILE A 55 0.31 10.12 0.46
C ILE A 55 1.02 10.90 1.58
N LEU A 56 1.21 12.20 1.40
CA LEU A 56 1.85 13.04 2.42
C LEU A 56 1.07 13.05 3.72
N THR A 57 -0.26 13.18 3.65
CA THR A 57 -1.11 13.16 4.85
C THR A 57 -1.01 11.84 5.59
N CYS A 58 -1.07 10.70 4.89
CA CYS A 58 -0.92 9.38 5.50
C CYS A 58 0.45 9.22 6.16
N CYS A 59 1.52 9.57 5.47
CA CYS A 59 2.88 9.45 5.99
C CYS A 59 3.11 10.35 7.22
N LEU A 60 2.74 11.63 7.15
CA LEU A 60 2.91 12.57 8.24
C LEU A 60 2.06 12.18 9.45
N SER A 61 0.79 11.85 9.22
CA SER A 61 -0.12 11.41 10.28
C SER A 61 0.37 10.13 10.97
N ALA A 62 0.87 9.14 10.21
CA ALA A 62 1.41 7.91 10.77
C ALA A 62 2.62 8.18 11.67
N VAL A 63 3.58 9.01 11.23
CA VAL A 63 4.78 9.39 11.99
C VAL A 63 4.39 10.16 13.25
N ILE A 64 3.49 11.14 13.15
CA ILE A 64 3.03 11.93 14.29
C ILE A 64 2.30 11.04 15.30
N CYS A 65 1.39 10.18 14.86
CA CYS A 65 0.66 9.26 15.73
C CYS A 65 1.60 8.30 16.45
N GLU A 66 2.61 7.77 15.77
CA GLU A 66 3.59 6.89 16.42
C GLU A 66 4.39 7.63 17.50
N ALA A 67 4.93 8.80 17.18
CA ALA A 67 5.67 9.60 18.15
C ALA A 67 4.83 9.98 19.38
N LEU A 68 3.57 10.39 19.17
CA LEU A 68 2.65 10.72 20.23
C LEU A 68 2.31 9.52 21.11
N CYS A 69 2.01 8.37 20.51
CA CYS A 69 1.72 7.14 21.25
C CYS A 69 2.92 6.70 22.10
N GLN A 70 4.12 6.67 21.50
CA GLN A 70 5.34 6.28 22.23
C GLN A 70 5.62 7.24 23.38
N LYS A 71 5.42 8.55 23.19
CA LYS A 71 5.55 9.55 24.26
C LYS A 71 4.53 9.36 25.37
N LEU A 72 3.25 9.14 25.02
CA LEU A 72 2.18 8.91 26.01
C LEU A 72 2.37 7.61 26.80
N MET A 73 2.88 6.56 26.13
CA MET A 73 3.18 5.27 26.76
C MET A 73 4.54 5.25 27.46
N GLN A 74 5.26 6.39 27.54
CA GLN A 74 6.59 6.51 28.13
C GLN A 74 7.61 5.50 27.58
N ARG A 75 7.49 5.17 26.29
CA ARG A 75 8.41 4.29 25.57
C ARG A 75 9.47 5.10 24.80
N PRO A 76 10.63 4.51 24.50
CA PRO A 76 11.62 5.18 23.65
C PRO A 76 11.02 5.48 22.28
N ILE A 77 11.32 6.67 21.75
CA ILE A 77 10.85 7.10 20.44
C ILE A 77 11.68 6.38 19.37
N THR A 78 11.03 5.49 18.59
CA THR A 78 11.68 4.66 17.54
C THR A 78 11.29 5.09 16.11
N VAL A 79 10.69 6.27 15.95
CA VAL A 79 10.26 6.79 14.64
C VAL A 79 11.36 6.77 13.57
N GLY A 80 12.64 6.86 14.00
CA GLY A 80 13.81 6.80 13.10
C GLY A 80 14.04 5.45 12.41
N ASP A 81 13.31 4.39 12.77
CA ASP A 81 13.40 3.09 12.12
C ASP A 81 12.72 3.06 10.74
N GLY A 82 11.91 4.06 10.40
CA GLY A 82 11.18 4.19 9.14
C GLY A 82 9.89 3.38 9.05
N SER A 83 9.54 2.59 10.07
CA SER A 83 8.38 1.70 10.04
C SER A 83 7.03 2.44 10.04
N ALA A 84 6.94 3.60 10.71
CA ALA A 84 5.74 4.44 10.67
C ALA A 84 5.54 5.05 9.28
N LEU A 85 6.62 5.56 8.69
CA LEU A 85 6.59 6.10 7.33
C LEU A 85 6.14 5.04 6.33
N LEU A 86 6.71 3.84 6.42
CA LEU A 86 6.32 2.70 5.59
C LEU A 86 4.84 2.33 5.77
N THR A 87 4.35 2.29 7.02
CA THR A 87 2.94 2.00 7.31
C THR A 87 2.02 3.04 6.66
N GLY A 88 2.36 4.33 6.79
CA GLY A 88 1.61 5.42 6.15
C GLY A 88 1.61 5.34 4.63
N LEU A 89 2.75 5.04 4.01
CA LEU A 89 2.89 4.88 2.57
C LEU A 89 2.08 3.68 2.04
N LEU A 90 2.18 2.52 2.71
CA LEU A 90 1.42 1.32 2.34
C LEU A 90 -0.09 1.54 2.50
N LEU A 91 -0.52 2.25 3.55
CA LEU A 91 -1.92 2.64 3.69
C LEU A 91 -2.35 3.54 2.54
N ALA A 92 -1.60 4.60 2.24
CA ALA A 92 -1.91 5.50 1.14
C ALA A 92 -2.08 4.77 -0.19
N PHE A 93 -1.21 3.78 -0.48
CA PHE A 93 -1.32 2.95 -1.68
C PHE A 93 -2.60 2.12 -1.74
N CYS A 94 -3.24 1.87 -0.62
CA CYS A 94 -4.51 1.17 -0.54
C CYS A 94 -5.74 2.09 -0.61
N LEU A 95 -5.55 3.41 -0.72
CA LEU A 95 -6.62 4.42 -0.71
C LEU A 95 -6.94 4.96 -2.11
N PRO A 96 -8.16 5.46 -2.33
CA PRO A 96 -8.50 6.23 -3.52
C PRO A 96 -7.72 7.55 -3.58
N PRO A 97 -7.38 8.05 -4.80
CA PRO A 97 -6.59 9.28 -4.98
C PRO A 97 -7.24 10.54 -4.40
N GLU A 98 -8.56 10.61 -4.42
CA GLU A 98 -9.34 11.78 -3.99
C GLU A 98 -10.01 11.60 -2.62
N LEU A 99 -9.50 10.68 -1.82
CA LEU A 99 -10.00 10.52 -0.45
C LEU A 99 -9.75 11.80 0.35
N SER A 100 -10.74 12.23 1.14
CA SER A 100 -10.58 13.41 1.98
C SER A 100 -9.40 13.24 2.94
N LEU A 101 -8.59 14.30 3.09
CA LEU A 101 -7.37 14.27 3.92
C LEU A 101 -7.67 13.92 5.39
N GLY A 102 -8.86 14.29 5.89
CA GLY A 102 -9.31 13.93 7.23
C GLY A 102 -9.47 12.41 7.40
N LEU A 103 -10.05 11.72 6.39
CA LEU A 103 -10.18 10.26 6.41
C LEU A 103 -8.84 9.56 6.24
N ALA A 104 -7.96 10.10 5.39
CA ALA A 104 -6.60 9.59 5.24
C ALA A 104 -5.82 9.67 6.56
N ALA A 105 -5.91 10.79 7.27
CA ALA A 105 -5.32 10.95 8.61
C ALA A 105 -5.94 10.02 9.65
N PHE A 106 -7.27 9.88 9.65
CA PHE A 106 -7.98 8.96 10.54
C PHE A 106 -7.59 7.49 10.28
N GLY A 107 -7.49 7.08 9.02
CA GLY A 107 -7.00 5.74 8.65
C GLY A 107 -5.59 5.47 9.14
N SER A 108 -4.68 6.45 9.01
CA SER A 108 -3.31 6.36 9.53
C SER A 108 -3.26 6.29 11.05
N PHE A 109 -4.10 7.06 11.74
CA PHE A 109 -4.28 6.96 13.18
C PHE A 109 -4.69 5.54 13.58
N CYS A 110 -5.73 4.97 12.97
CA CYS A 110 -6.18 3.61 13.26
C CYS A 110 -5.10 2.58 12.94
N ALA A 111 -4.40 2.72 11.82
CA ALA A 111 -3.33 1.81 11.42
C ALA A 111 -2.21 1.78 12.46
N VAL A 112 -1.72 2.95 12.88
CA VAL A 112 -0.58 3.03 13.79
C VAL A 112 -0.99 2.77 15.24
N VAL A 113 -2.05 3.41 15.73
CA VAL A 113 -2.44 3.28 17.14
C VAL A 113 -3.00 1.91 17.42
N ILE A 114 -4.06 1.54 16.70
CA ILE A 114 -4.77 0.26 16.94
C ILE A 114 -3.98 -0.91 16.34
N GLY A 115 -3.45 -0.76 15.11
CA GLY A 115 -2.79 -1.85 14.40
C GLY A 115 -1.38 -2.16 14.87
N LYS A 116 -0.67 -1.18 15.48
CA LYS A 116 0.74 -1.33 15.83
C LYS A 116 1.03 -1.06 17.31
N GLN A 117 0.69 0.14 17.81
CA GLN A 117 1.16 0.59 19.13
C GLN A 117 0.45 -0.11 20.29
N VAL A 118 -0.84 -0.41 20.19
CA VAL A 118 -1.60 -1.14 21.23
C VAL A 118 -1.01 -2.53 21.47
N PHE A 119 -0.52 -3.20 20.45
CA PHE A 119 0.09 -4.54 20.58
C PHE A 119 1.54 -4.52 21.05
N GLY A 120 2.18 -3.36 21.15
CA GLY A 120 3.56 -3.27 21.64
C GLY A 120 4.56 -2.67 20.64
N GLY A 121 4.14 -2.31 19.44
CA GLY A 121 4.98 -1.71 18.40
C GLY A 121 5.41 -2.70 17.31
N LEU A 122 6.48 -2.37 16.60
CA LEU A 122 6.97 -3.17 15.49
C LEU A 122 7.34 -4.60 15.94
N GLY A 123 6.84 -5.59 15.22
CA GLY A 123 7.09 -7.02 15.49
C GLY A 123 6.08 -7.68 16.41
N SER A 124 5.26 -6.92 17.14
CA SER A 124 4.22 -7.45 18.05
C SER A 124 2.81 -7.34 17.47
N ASN A 125 2.65 -6.73 16.31
CA ASN A 125 1.36 -6.53 15.66
C ASN A 125 0.81 -7.85 15.09
N ILE A 126 -0.47 -8.16 15.37
CA ILE A 126 -1.15 -9.37 14.91
C ILE A 126 -1.52 -9.25 13.42
N PHE A 127 -1.92 -8.06 12.99
CA PHE A 127 -2.32 -7.75 11.62
C PHE A 127 -1.34 -6.76 10.98
N ASN A 128 -1.32 -6.73 9.65
CA ASN A 128 -0.64 -5.64 8.95
C ASN A 128 -1.36 -4.32 9.26
N PRO A 129 -0.66 -3.35 9.88
CA PRO A 129 -1.29 -2.10 10.33
C PRO A 129 -1.96 -1.32 9.20
N ALA A 130 -1.33 -1.25 8.03
CA ALA A 130 -1.89 -0.55 6.87
C ALA A 130 -3.21 -1.18 6.40
N HIS A 131 -3.28 -2.51 6.34
CA HIS A 131 -4.50 -3.21 5.96
C HIS A 131 -5.60 -3.07 7.02
N LEU A 132 -5.25 -3.04 8.31
CA LEU A 132 -6.21 -2.77 9.36
C LEU A 132 -6.81 -1.36 9.23
N GLY A 133 -5.98 -0.34 9.00
CA GLY A 133 -6.45 1.01 8.75
C GLY A 133 -7.40 1.09 7.55
N ARG A 134 -7.05 0.44 6.42
CA ARG A 134 -7.93 0.31 5.26
C ARG A 134 -9.25 -0.39 5.59
N ALA A 135 -9.21 -1.48 6.32
CA ALA A 135 -10.41 -2.24 6.69
C ALA A 135 -11.38 -1.41 7.55
N ILE A 136 -10.87 -0.66 8.52
CA ILE A 136 -11.65 0.26 9.35
C ILE A 136 -12.27 1.36 8.48
N LEU A 137 -11.50 1.99 7.58
CA LEU A 137 -12.01 3.00 6.66
C LEU A 137 -13.10 2.44 5.75
N LEU A 138 -12.89 1.26 5.17
CA LEU A 138 -13.86 0.63 4.28
C LEU A 138 -15.16 0.27 5.00
N ALA A 139 -15.07 -0.20 6.24
CA ALA A 139 -16.25 -0.54 7.04
C ALA A 139 -17.01 0.71 7.49
N SER A 140 -16.32 1.82 7.81
CA SER A 140 -16.92 3.04 8.33
C SER A 140 -17.37 4.01 7.24
N PHE A 141 -16.64 4.07 6.12
CA PHE A 141 -16.85 5.04 5.03
C PHE A 141 -16.84 4.37 3.65
N PRO A 142 -17.72 3.38 3.40
CA PRO A 142 -17.67 2.59 2.16
C PRO A 142 -17.80 3.44 0.89
N ALA A 143 -18.65 4.45 0.90
CA ALA A 143 -18.89 5.28 -0.28
C ALA A 143 -17.61 6.00 -0.73
N GLN A 144 -16.87 6.63 0.19
CA GLN A 144 -15.62 7.34 -0.12
C GLN A 144 -14.49 6.36 -0.49
N MET A 145 -14.50 5.16 0.09
CA MET A 145 -13.47 4.14 -0.16
C MET A 145 -13.67 3.37 -1.47
N THR A 146 -14.83 3.45 -2.08
CA THR A 146 -15.17 2.77 -3.34
C THR A 146 -15.37 3.72 -4.52
N THR A 147 -15.15 5.01 -4.33
CA THR A 147 -15.16 5.99 -5.40
C THR A 147 -13.77 6.06 -6.03
N TRP A 148 -13.67 5.60 -7.27
CA TRP A 148 -12.41 5.54 -8.00
C TRP A 148 -12.38 6.60 -9.09
N THR A 149 -11.30 7.37 -9.15
CA THR A 149 -11.06 8.38 -10.18
C THR A 149 -10.25 7.81 -11.32
N MET A 150 -10.54 8.28 -12.53
CA MET A 150 -9.71 7.95 -13.70
C MET A 150 -8.41 8.75 -13.68
N PRO A 151 -7.29 8.16 -14.17
CA PRO A 151 -6.08 8.91 -14.41
C PRO A 151 -6.34 10.12 -15.32
N TRP A 152 -5.76 11.27 -14.99
CA TRP A 152 -5.99 12.53 -15.67
C TRP A 152 -5.60 12.57 -17.16
N ASN A 153 -4.71 11.67 -17.57
CA ASN A 153 -4.17 11.54 -18.93
C ASN A 153 -4.95 10.56 -19.82
N THR A 154 -6.14 10.10 -19.42
CA THR A 154 -6.97 9.24 -20.26
C THR A 154 -7.81 10.05 -21.23
N ALA A 155 -7.98 9.54 -22.46
CA ALA A 155 -8.89 10.15 -23.45
C ALA A 155 -10.33 10.26 -22.92
N ALA A 156 -10.74 9.33 -22.05
CA ALA A 156 -12.04 9.37 -21.38
C ALA A 156 -12.15 10.54 -20.38
N ALA A 157 -11.09 10.78 -19.58
CA ALA A 157 -11.03 11.93 -18.67
C ALA A 157 -11.05 13.25 -19.46
N GLU A 158 -10.29 13.35 -20.55
CA GLU A 158 -10.31 14.51 -21.44
C GLU A 158 -11.69 14.75 -22.09
N ALA A 159 -12.36 13.69 -22.53
CA ALA A 159 -13.71 13.80 -23.13
C ALA A 159 -14.73 14.30 -22.13
N VAL A 160 -14.70 13.83 -20.89
CA VAL A 160 -15.61 14.27 -19.82
C VAL A 160 -15.30 15.69 -19.38
N THR A 161 -14.02 16.06 -19.23
CA THR A 161 -13.62 17.44 -18.90
C THR A 161 -14.06 18.44 -19.98
N LYS A 162 -14.03 18.03 -21.25
CA LYS A 162 -14.54 18.84 -22.37
C LYS A 162 -16.07 18.95 -22.39
N ALA A 163 -16.78 17.87 -21.98
CA ALA A 163 -18.23 17.84 -21.96
C ALA A 163 -18.84 18.54 -20.73
N THR A 164 -18.15 18.51 -19.59
CA THR A 164 -18.60 19.09 -18.33
C THR A 164 -17.45 19.83 -17.63
N PRO A 165 -17.18 21.09 -17.99
CA PRO A 165 -16.04 21.86 -17.49
C PRO A 165 -16.06 22.15 -15.98
N TYR A 166 -17.09 21.73 -15.27
CA TYR A 166 -17.27 21.94 -13.82
C TYR A 166 -17.17 20.65 -12.99
N THR A 167 -16.79 19.50 -13.57
CA THR A 167 -16.59 18.26 -12.82
C THR A 167 -15.11 18.01 -12.59
N ASP A 168 -14.67 18.17 -11.34
CA ASP A 168 -13.26 17.99 -10.94
C ASP A 168 -12.82 16.52 -10.92
N ALA A 169 -13.78 15.57 -10.92
CA ALA A 169 -13.48 14.14 -10.86
C ALA A 169 -14.48 13.29 -11.65
N VAL A 170 -13.95 12.36 -12.44
CA VAL A 170 -14.73 11.34 -13.13
C VAL A 170 -14.59 10.03 -12.38
N SER A 171 -15.67 9.61 -11.71
CA SER A 171 -15.72 8.31 -11.06
C SER A 171 -15.75 7.19 -12.10
N SER A 172 -14.89 6.20 -11.96
CA SER A 172 -14.83 5.02 -12.82
C SER A 172 -15.02 3.72 -12.04
N ALA A 173 -15.44 2.68 -12.73
CA ALA A 173 -15.40 1.34 -12.18
C ALA A 173 -13.95 0.81 -12.19
N THR A 174 -13.56 0.07 -11.15
CA THR A 174 -12.29 -0.68 -11.21
C THR A 174 -12.37 -1.73 -12.34
N PRO A 175 -11.23 -2.19 -12.90
CA PRO A 175 -11.24 -3.23 -13.93
C PRO A 175 -12.05 -4.47 -13.55
N LEU A 176 -11.98 -4.89 -12.29
CA LEU A 176 -12.77 -6.04 -11.79
C LEU A 176 -14.27 -5.73 -11.69
N ALA A 177 -14.63 -4.51 -11.29
CA ALA A 177 -16.04 -4.08 -11.27
C ALA A 177 -16.58 -3.96 -12.71
N ALA A 178 -15.77 -3.45 -13.64
CA ALA A 178 -16.12 -3.40 -15.05
C ALA A 178 -16.38 -4.80 -15.66
N LEU A 179 -15.54 -5.79 -15.30
CA LEU A 179 -15.75 -7.19 -15.70
C LEU A 179 -17.08 -7.76 -15.17
N ARG A 180 -17.41 -7.50 -13.90
CA ARG A 180 -18.69 -7.94 -13.30
C ARG A 180 -19.89 -7.28 -13.98
N LEU A 181 -19.80 -6.00 -14.28
CA LEU A 181 -20.85 -5.27 -15.02
C LEU A 181 -20.98 -5.79 -16.43
N ALA A 182 -19.88 -6.06 -17.13
CA ALA A 182 -19.87 -6.62 -18.47
C ALA A 182 -20.53 -8.01 -18.50
N GLU A 183 -20.27 -8.86 -17.50
CA GLU A 183 -20.89 -10.17 -17.39
C GLU A 183 -22.42 -10.06 -17.26
N SER A 184 -22.91 -9.19 -16.37
CA SER A 184 -24.34 -8.97 -16.21
C SER A 184 -24.99 -8.28 -17.42
N ALA A 185 -24.26 -7.43 -18.12
CA ALA A 185 -24.72 -6.75 -19.32
C ALA A 185 -24.74 -7.70 -20.53
N TRP A 186 -23.77 -8.61 -20.64
CA TRP A 186 -23.71 -9.62 -21.69
C TRP A 186 -24.89 -10.59 -21.64
N GLN A 187 -25.31 -10.97 -20.44
CA GLN A 187 -26.54 -11.74 -20.22
C GLN A 187 -27.80 -11.00 -20.69
N ARG A 188 -27.74 -9.67 -20.80
CA ARG A 188 -28.83 -8.80 -21.27
C ARG A 188 -28.67 -8.38 -22.74
N GLY A 189 -27.65 -8.91 -23.45
CA GLY A 189 -27.34 -8.54 -24.85
C GLY A 189 -26.72 -7.17 -25.04
N LEU A 190 -26.15 -6.57 -23.98
CA LEU A 190 -25.49 -5.28 -24.02
C LEU A 190 -23.97 -5.49 -24.08
N ASN A 191 -23.29 -4.78 -24.99
CA ASN A 191 -21.84 -4.74 -25.04
C ASN A 191 -21.30 -3.69 -24.08
N VAL A 192 -20.36 -4.06 -23.23
CA VAL A 192 -19.61 -3.15 -22.35
C VAL A 192 -18.16 -3.19 -22.76
N ASP A 193 -17.58 -2.03 -23.03
CA ASP A 193 -16.16 -1.90 -23.34
C ASP A 193 -15.32 -2.20 -22.08
N LEU A 194 -14.47 -3.21 -22.21
CA LEU A 194 -13.50 -3.58 -21.19
C LEU A 194 -12.18 -2.82 -21.41
N PRO A 195 -11.47 -2.45 -20.34
CA PRO A 195 -10.17 -1.84 -20.49
C PRO A 195 -9.20 -2.80 -21.22
N SER A 196 -8.41 -2.25 -22.15
CA SER A 196 -7.43 -3.03 -22.90
C SER A 196 -6.33 -3.58 -21.98
N LEU A 197 -5.74 -4.71 -22.35
CA LEU A 197 -4.62 -5.31 -21.59
C LEU A 197 -3.44 -4.35 -21.46
N SER A 198 -3.21 -3.51 -22.48
CA SER A 198 -2.17 -2.48 -22.40
C SER A 198 -2.50 -1.40 -21.38
N ALA A 199 -3.75 -0.96 -21.27
CA ALA A 199 -4.18 -0.01 -20.24
C ALA A 199 -4.03 -0.59 -18.83
N LEU A 200 -4.38 -1.86 -18.65
CA LEU A 200 -4.18 -2.59 -17.38
C LEU A 200 -2.70 -2.71 -17.02
N PHE A 201 -1.83 -3.00 -17.98
CA PHE A 201 -0.40 -3.16 -17.72
C PHE A 201 0.28 -1.82 -17.37
N TRP A 202 0.02 -0.77 -18.13
CA TRP A 202 0.62 0.55 -17.91
C TRP A 202 -0.02 1.33 -16.77
N GLY A 203 -1.22 0.94 -16.31
CA GLY A 203 -1.87 1.57 -15.17
C GLY A 203 -2.84 2.69 -15.53
N ASN A 204 -3.27 2.76 -16.77
CA ASN A 204 -4.21 3.78 -17.26
C ASN A 204 -5.67 3.39 -16.96
N VAL A 205 -5.93 3.03 -15.70
CA VAL A 205 -7.22 2.53 -15.19
C VAL A 205 -7.50 3.12 -13.82
N GLY A 206 -8.77 3.26 -13.47
CA GLY A 206 -9.17 3.68 -12.12
C GLY A 206 -8.88 2.59 -11.09
N GLY A 207 -8.33 2.98 -9.95
CA GLY A 207 -7.99 2.04 -8.87
C GLY A 207 -7.35 2.75 -7.67
N SER A 208 -6.86 1.98 -6.71
CA SER A 208 -6.10 2.53 -5.58
C SER A 208 -4.71 3.01 -6.03
N LEU A 209 -4.15 3.95 -5.28
CA LEU A 209 -2.91 4.66 -5.65
C LEU A 209 -1.73 3.73 -5.98
N GLY A 210 -1.62 2.60 -5.27
CA GLY A 210 -0.46 1.72 -5.39
C GLY A 210 -0.62 0.53 -6.33
N GLU A 211 -1.81 0.28 -6.91
CA GLU A 211 -2.08 -0.96 -7.65
C GLU A 211 -2.13 -0.78 -9.17
N THR A 212 -2.16 0.44 -9.67
CA THR A 212 -2.47 0.70 -11.08
C THR A 212 -1.34 0.35 -12.04
N CYS A 213 -0.09 0.67 -11.71
CA CYS A 213 1.06 0.52 -12.62
C CYS A 213 1.84 -0.77 -12.37
N VAL A 214 1.63 -1.80 -13.20
CA VAL A 214 2.32 -3.09 -13.08
C VAL A 214 3.85 -2.98 -13.24
N PRO A 215 4.42 -2.27 -14.25
CA PRO A 215 5.86 -2.13 -14.38
C PRO A 215 6.54 -1.51 -13.17
N ALA A 216 5.91 -0.51 -12.54
CA ALA A 216 6.46 0.15 -11.37
C ALA A 216 6.54 -0.80 -10.16
N LEU A 217 5.50 -1.64 -9.97
CA LEU A 217 5.49 -2.66 -8.93
C LEU A 217 6.50 -3.77 -9.19
N LEU A 218 6.65 -4.22 -10.45
CA LEU A 218 7.64 -5.22 -10.83
C LEU A 218 9.07 -4.72 -10.57
N LEU A 219 9.39 -3.47 -10.91
CA LEU A 219 10.70 -2.88 -10.61
C LEU A 219 11.00 -2.90 -9.10
N GLY A 220 10.03 -2.51 -8.27
CA GLY A 220 10.16 -2.61 -6.82
C GLY A 220 10.35 -4.04 -6.33
N GLY A 221 9.58 -4.99 -6.86
CA GLY A 221 9.69 -6.41 -6.54
C GLY A 221 11.04 -7.01 -6.91
N ILE A 222 11.55 -6.70 -8.10
CA ILE A 222 12.89 -7.13 -8.57
C ILE A 222 13.99 -6.58 -7.65
N TYR A 223 13.86 -5.31 -7.23
CA TYR A 223 14.82 -4.72 -6.29
C TYR A 223 14.84 -5.48 -4.95
N LEU A 224 13.68 -5.83 -4.38
CA LEU A 224 13.59 -6.57 -3.13
C LEU A 224 14.12 -8.01 -3.25
N LEU A 225 13.90 -8.66 -4.40
CA LEU A 225 14.49 -9.97 -4.72
C LEU A 225 16.02 -9.88 -4.79
N TRP A 226 16.55 -8.86 -5.46
CA TRP A 226 17.99 -8.63 -5.57
C TRP A 226 18.65 -8.35 -4.22
N ARG A 227 17.95 -7.61 -3.35
CA ARG A 227 18.42 -7.33 -1.98
C ARG A 227 18.24 -8.53 -1.03
N GLY A 228 17.57 -9.61 -1.46
CA GLY A 228 17.35 -10.81 -0.66
C GLY A 228 16.31 -10.66 0.47
N HIS A 229 15.47 -9.64 0.41
CA HIS A 229 14.38 -9.44 1.39
C HIS A 229 13.18 -10.34 1.13
N ILE A 230 13.01 -10.83 -0.10
CA ILE A 230 11.89 -11.70 -0.52
C ILE A 230 12.46 -12.93 -1.25
N ASP A 231 11.91 -14.10 -0.97
CA ASP A 231 12.16 -15.31 -1.76
C ASP A 231 11.22 -15.31 -2.97
N TRP A 232 11.77 -15.54 -4.18
CA TRP A 232 11.01 -15.58 -5.43
C TRP A 232 9.87 -16.61 -5.44
N ARG A 233 9.99 -17.67 -4.62
CA ARG A 233 8.98 -18.74 -4.50
C ARG A 233 7.64 -18.20 -4.00
N ILE A 234 7.65 -17.18 -3.14
CA ILE A 234 6.43 -16.61 -2.57
C ILE A 234 5.59 -15.90 -3.63
N PRO A 235 6.10 -14.88 -4.36
CA PRO A 235 5.32 -14.23 -5.41
C PRO A 235 5.00 -15.18 -6.57
N ALA A 236 5.91 -16.09 -6.94
CA ALA A 236 5.65 -17.07 -8.00
C ALA A 236 4.53 -18.04 -7.60
N GLY A 237 4.52 -18.54 -6.37
CA GLY A 237 3.44 -19.40 -5.86
C GLY A 237 2.10 -18.68 -5.84
N TYR A 238 2.06 -17.44 -5.36
CA TYR A 238 0.83 -16.66 -5.31
C TYR A 238 0.25 -16.38 -6.71
N ILE A 239 1.07 -15.84 -7.62
CA ILE A 239 0.65 -15.53 -9.00
C ILE A 239 0.26 -16.81 -9.73
N GLY A 240 1.07 -17.87 -9.62
CA GLY A 240 0.80 -19.16 -10.24
C GLY A 240 -0.52 -19.76 -9.78
N THR A 241 -0.83 -19.70 -8.49
CA THR A 241 -2.12 -20.18 -7.95
C THR A 241 -3.29 -19.38 -8.53
N VAL A 242 -3.19 -18.04 -8.58
CA VAL A 242 -4.24 -17.21 -9.17
C VAL A 242 -4.47 -17.57 -10.65
N VAL A 243 -3.40 -17.72 -11.43
CA VAL A 243 -3.49 -18.10 -12.85
C VAL A 243 -4.15 -19.47 -13.02
N VAL A 244 -3.76 -20.47 -12.23
CA VAL A 244 -4.32 -21.82 -12.29
C VAL A 244 -5.81 -21.81 -11.93
N ILE A 245 -6.19 -21.17 -10.84
CA ILE A 245 -7.60 -21.11 -10.40
C ILE A 245 -8.47 -20.40 -11.43
N THR A 246 -8.00 -19.26 -11.96
CA THR A 246 -8.76 -18.52 -12.99
C THR A 246 -8.86 -19.29 -14.30
N ALA A 247 -7.83 -20.01 -14.71
CA ALA A 247 -7.87 -20.87 -15.89
C ALA A 247 -8.86 -22.05 -15.74
N ILE A 248 -8.84 -22.72 -14.57
CA ILE A 248 -9.80 -23.78 -14.26
C ILE A 248 -11.24 -23.23 -14.26
N TYR A 249 -11.45 -22.08 -13.63
CA TYR A 249 -12.77 -21.45 -13.62
C TYR A 249 -13.27 -21.08 -15.02
N GLY A 250 -12.40 -20.53 -15.87
CA GLY A 250 -12.71 -20.23 -17.26
C GLY A 250 -13.09 -21.49 -18.04
N TRP A 251 -12.30 -22.56 -17.92
CA TRP A 251 -12.57 -23.83 -18.58
C TRP A 251 -13.89 -24.48 -18.15
N LEU A 252 -14.19 -24.47 -16.85
CA LEU A 252 -15.47 -25.01 -16.33
C LEU A 252 -16.71 -24.22 -16.79
N ARG A 253 -16.51 -22.98 -17.21
CA ARG A 253 -17.61 -22.11 -17.65
C ARG A 253 -17.90 -22.23 -19.15
N GLU A 254 -16.90 -22.64 -19.94
CA GLU A 254 -17.03 -22.88 -21.38
C GLU A 254 -17.53 -24.30 -21.67
N SER A 255 -17.44 -25.23 -20.72
CA SER A 255 -17.92 -26.60 -20.80
C SER A 255 -19.39 -26.72 -20.31
#